data_3a4e5590c6eebfd8b428e945ae98426a
#
_entry.id   3a4e5590c6eebfd8b428e945ae98426a
#
_cell.length_a   1.000
_cell.length_b   1.000
_cell.length_c   1.000
_cell.angle_alpha   90.00
_cell.angle_beta   90.00
_cell.angle_gamma   90.00
#
_symmetry.space_group_name_H-M   'P 1'
#
loop_
_entity.id
_entity.type
_entity.pdbx_description
1 polymer ?
#
loop_
_entity_poly.entity_id
_entity_poly.type
_entity_poly.pdbx_seq_one_letter_code
_entity_poly.pdbx_strand_id
1 'polypeptide(L)'
;DDGFPVEPETYVPILPMILVNGGEGIGTGWSTYVPCYNPEDIIANLKRKLKGEEMVEIRPWYRGFTGKIEKLTEHSYLSRGKYRVEGDSKVIISELPVKMWTDKYKEFLESMVIETGKETKKPQYLRNYNSYCSDTSVNFELVFHKDNLYNLTYDLEQNDDGQNKFEKTFKLTSKINTSNMVLYDRNGYLKKYTSPLEIIDEYFEVRMECYVKRKAYLLAALEKELVMVNARVKFIEEFISGDIIIGNRSKADILGQLETREYPMIENSYDYLIKMPIYNL
;
A
#
# COMPACT_ATOMS: atom_id res chain seq x y z
N ASP A 1 6.91 -10.99 -26.69
CA ASP A 1 6.78 -10.97 -28.14
C ASP A 1 8.14 -10.77 -28.78
N ASP A 2 8.36 -11.38 -29.92
CA ASP A 2 9.63 -11.31 -30.71
C ASP A 2 10.90 -11.70 -29.91
N GLY A 3 10.75 -12.61 -28.91
CA GLY A 3 11.87 -13.09 -28.08
C GLY A 3 12.28 -12.16 -26.93
N PHE A 4 11.60 -11.05 -26.75
CA PHE A 4 11.82 -10.16 -25.60
C PHE A 4 10.85 -10.51 -24.44
N PRO A 5 11.33 -10.43 -23.18
CA PRO A 5 10.46 -10.57 -22.04
C PRO A 5 9.47 -9.41 -21.99
N VAL A 6 8.20 -9.72 -21.78
CA VAL A 6 7.11 -8.75 -21.60
C VAL A 6 6.66 -8.73 -20.15
N GLU A 7 6.04 -7.62 -19.73
CA GLU A 7 5.47 -7.51 -18.40
C GLU A 7 4.32 -8.53 -18.20
N PRO A 8 4.13 -9.05 -16.98
CA PRO A 8 2.98 -9.88 -16.66
C PRO A 8 1.69 -9.05 -16.75
N GLU A 9 0.57 -9.69 -17.10
CA GLU A 9 -0.75 -9.03 -17.16
C GLU A 9 -1.15 -8.42 -15.82
N THR A 10 -0.81 -9.06 -14.72
CA THR A 10 -1.16 -8.62 -13.37
C THR A 10 -0.05 -8.90 -12.38
N TYR A 11 0.06 -8.02 -11.39
CA TYR A 11 0.92 -8.22 -10.22
C TYR A 11 0.03 -8.51 -9.01
N VAL A 12 0.40 -9.53 -8.23
CA VAL A 12 -0.23 -9.81 -6.94
C VAL A 12 0.74 -9.43 -5.83
N PRO A 13 0.60 -8.24 -5.24
CA PRO A 13 1.50 -7.78 -4.19
C PRO A 13 1.34 -8.60 -2.90
N ILE A 14 2.30 -8.49 -1.98
CA ILE A 14 2.29 -9.24 -0.71
C ILE A 14 1.19 -8.76 0.27
N LEU A 15 0.72 -7.54 0.10
CA LEU A 15 -0.37 -6.92 0.85
C LEU A 15 -1.40 -6.33 -0.12
N PRO A 16 -2.66 -6.17 0.26
CA PRO A 16 -3.66 -5.46 -0.54
C PRO A 16 -3.32 -3.97 -0.61
N MET A 17 -2.52 -3.58 -1.59
CA MET A 17 -1.95 -2.23 -1.70
C MET A 17 -3.00 -1.13 -1.80
N ILE A 18 -4.20 -1.44 -2.28
CA ILE A 18 -5.31 -0.48 -2.29
C ILE A 18 -5.69 -0.02 -0.87
N LEU A 19 -5.56 -0.87 0.14
CA LEU A 19 -5.80 -0.49 1.53
C LEU A 19 -4.60 0.25 2.15
N VAL A 20 -3.38 -0.03 1.69
CA VAL A 20 -2.17 0.67 2.17
C VAL A 20 -2.10 2.08 1.63
N ASN A 21 -2.25 2.23 0.32
CA ASN A 21 -2.11 3.51 -0.38
C ASN A 21 -3.41 4.30 -0.45
N GLY A 22 -4.55 3.65 -0.25
CA GLY A 22 -5.85 4.22 -0.56
C GLY A 22 -6.07 4.39 -2.05
N GLY A 23 -7.22 4.93 -2.42
CA GLY A 23 -7.55 5.25 -3.80
C GLY A 23 -8.73 6.21 -3.87
N GLU A 24 -8.66 7.15 -4.79
CA GLU A 24 -9.75 8.07 -5.10
C GLU A 24 -9.82 8.26 -6.60
N GLY A 25 -10.99 8.08 -7.17
CA GLY A 25 -11.20 8.23 -8.60
C GLY A 25 -12.64 8.61 -8.92
N ILE A 26 -12.78 9.47 -9.94
CA ILE A 26 -14.05 9.89 -10.48
C ILE A 26 -14.03 9.58 -11.97
N GLY A 27 -15.01 8.80 -12.41
CA GLY A 27 -15.23 8.46 -13.81
C GLY A 27 -16.64 8.84 -14.25
N THR A 28 -16.98 8.54 -15.50
CA THR A 28 -18.33 8.75 -16.01
C THR A 28 -19.29 7.72 -15.43
N GLY A 29 -20.18 8.18 -14.54
CA GLY A 29 -21.18 7.33 -13.88
C GLY A 29 -20.67 6.52 -12.67
N TRP A 30 -19.38 6.54 -12.37
CA TRP A 30 -18.78 5.82 -11.24
C TRP A 30 -17.81 6.70 -10.46
N SER A 31 -17.72 6.45 -9.17
CA SER A 31 -16.68 7.01 -8.32
C SER A 31 -16.25 5.97 -7.30
N THR A 32 -15.03 6.08 -6.82
CA THR A 32 -14.52 5.25 -5.73
C THR A 32 -13.72 6.11 -4.75
N TYR A 33 -13.80 5.73 -3.50
CA TYR A 33 -12.94 6.28 -2.45
C TYR A 33 -12.61 5.18 -1.43
N VAL A 34 -11.35 4.82 -1.35
CA VAL A 34 -10.81 3.89 -0.36
C VAL A 34 -9.81 4.65 0.51
N PRO A 35 -10.05 4.83 1.81
CA PRO A 35 -9.06 5.45 2.69
C PRO A 35 -7.82 4.56 2.87
N CYS A 36 -6.73 5.16 3.35
CA CYS A 36 -5.54 4.41 3.75
C CYS A 36 -5.75 3.74 5.10
N TYR A 37 -5.12 2.57 5.28
CA TYR A 37 -5.11 1.80 6.53
C TYR A 37 -3.67 1.47 6.95
N ASN A 38 -3.48 1.21 8.24
CA ASN A 38 -2.16 0.84 8.75
C ASN A 38 -1.74 -0.54 8.21
N PRO A 39 -0.59 -0.64 7.54
CA PRO A 39 -0.06 -1.92 7.06
C PRO A 39 0.10 -2.97 8.16
N GLU A 40 0.43 -2.56 9.40
CA GLU A 40 0.57 -3.48 10.53
C GLU A 40 -0.77 -4.14 10.90
N ASP A 41 -1.86 -3.38 10.88
CA ASP A 41 -3.22 -3.91 11.14
C ASP A 41 -3.67 -4.88 10.03
N ILE A 42 -3.32 -4.57 8.78
CA ILE A 42 -3.58 -5.44 7.63
C ILE A 42 -2.79 -6.75 7.77
N ILE A 43 -1.50 -6.68 8.11
CA ILE A 43 -0.66 -7.86 8.36
C ILE A 43 -1.19 -8.70 9.52
N ALA A 44 -1.62 -8.05 10.60
CA ALA A 44 -2.21 -8.76 11.75
C ALA A 44 -3.46 -9.55 11.34
N ASN A 45 -4.34 -8.96 10.52
CA ASN A 45 -5.54 -9.63 10.00
C ASN A 45 -5.22 -10.77 9.03
N LEU A 46 -4.24 -10.59 8.13
CA LEU A 46 -3.78 -11.68 7.26
C LEU A 46 -3.20 -12.84 8.06
N LYS A 47 -2.44 -12.57 9.13
CA LYS A 47 -1.92 -13.61 10.04
C LYS A 47 -3.04 -14.33 10.77
N ARG A 48 -4.10 -13.63 11.21
CA ARG A 48 -5.29 -14.24 11.81
C ARG A 48 -5.98 -15.17 10.82
N LYS A 49 -6.18 -14.72 9.59
CA LYS A 49 -6.77 -15.55 8.54
C LYS A 49 -5.96 -16.83 8.25
N LEU A 50 -4.64 -16.74 8.20
CA LEU A 50 -3.76 -17.91 8.05
C LEU A 50 -3.92 -18.94 9.19
N LYS A 51 -4.31 -18.48 10.38
CA LYS A 51 -4.55 -19.35 11.54
C LYS A 51 -6.02 -19.81 11.66
N GLY A 52 -6.91 -19.33 10.79
CA GLY A 52 -8.34 -19.59 10.89
C GLY A 52 -9.05 -18.78 11.99
N GLU A 53 -8.44 -17.71 12.48
CA GLU A 53 -9.01 -16.79 13.47
C GLU A 53 -9.86 -15.70 12.79
N GLU A 54 -10.82 -15.15 13.50
CA GLU A 54 -11.62 -14.01 13.03
C GLU A 54 -10.77 -12.76 12.88
N MET A 55 -11.05 -11.98 11.82
CA MET A 55 -10.41 -10.69 11.59
C MET A 55 -10.95 -9.63 12.55
N VAL A 56 -10.12 -8.65 12.88
CA VAL A 56 -10.44 -7.50 13.72
C VAL A 56 -10.70 -6.28 12.86
N GLU A 57 -11.71 -5.47 13.21
CA GLU A 57 -12.01 -4.21 12.55
C GLU A 57 -10.77 -3.30 12.52
N ILE A 58 -10.48 -2.72 11.35
CA ILE A 58 -9.43 -1.75 11.15
C ILE A 58 -10.01 -0.37 10.85
N ARG A 59 -9.29 0.67 11.25
CA ARG A 59 -9.72 2.06 11.06
C ARG A 59 -8.83 2.78 10.06
N PRO A 60 -9.38 3.78 9.33
CA PRO A 60 -8.55 4.63 8.49
C PRO A 60 -7.34 5.18 9.24
N TRP A 61 -6.19 5.12 8.59
CA TRP A 61 -4.91 5.60 9.12
C TRP A 61 -4.09 6.22 7.99
N TYR A 62 -3.41 7.29 8.27
CA TYR A 62 -2.58 7.99 7.30
C TYR A 62 -1.20 8.20 7.87
N ARG A 63 -0.19 7.80 7.12
CA ARG A 63 1.21 7.87 7.55
C ARG A 63 1.61 9.32 7.81
N GLY A 64 2.18 9.57 9.01
CA GLY A 64 2.63 10.89 9.43
C GLY A 64 1.53 11.79 9.99
N PHE A 65 0.24 11.43 9.84
CA PHE A 65 -0.85 12.18 10.46
C PHE A 65 -0.83 12.02 11.97
N THR A 66 -0.73 13.14 12.68
CA THR A 66 -0.62 13.18 14.15
C THR A 66 -1.93 13.58 14.83
N GLY A 67 -2.96 13.94 14.06
CA GLY A 67 -4.31 14.23 14.57
C GLY A 67 -5.05 12.98 15.04
N LYS A 68 -6.36 13.11 15.26
CA LYS A 68 -7.21 11.99 15.68
C LYS A 68 -8.16 11.59 14.56
N ILE A 69 -8.43 10.28 14.46
CA ILE A 69 -9.50 9.73 13.61
C ILE A 69 -10.48 8.99 14.52
N GLU A 70 -11.70 9.48 14.60
CA GLU A 70 -12.75 8.97 15.48
C GLU A 70 -13.89 8.39 14.65
N LYS A 71 -14.44 7.24 15.04
CA LYS A 71 -15.59 6.62 14.37
C LYS A 71 -16.86 7.39 14.74
N LEU A 72 -17.58 7.90 13.73
CA LEU A 72 -18.89 8.54 13.91
C LEU A 72 -20.03 7.54 13.71
N THR A 73 -19.98 6.81 12.61
CA THR A 73 -20.97 5.80 12.24
C THR A 73 -20.24 4.57 11.70
N GLU A 74 -20.98 3.55 11.30
CA GLU A 74 -20.42 2.33 10.72
C GLU A 74 -19.54 2.63 9.47
N HIS A 75 -19.93 3.63 8.67
CA HIS A 75 -19.26 3.97 7.40
C HIS A 75 -18.67 5.38 7.38
N SER A 76 -18.53 6.05 8.51
CA SER A 76 -17.94 7.38 8.55
C SER A 76 -17.05 7.60 9.77
N TYR A 77 -15.97 8.32 9.52
CA TYR A 77 -15.00 8.72 10.53
C TYR A 77 -14.78 10.23 10.47
N LEU A 78 -14.43 10.82 11.60
CA LEU A 78 -14.07 12.21 11.72
C LEU A 78 -12.56 12.33 11.93
N SER A 79 -11.89 12.97 10.99
CA SER A 79 -10.48 13.36 11.14
C SER A 79 -10.41 14.73 11.79
N ARG A 80 -9.62 14.85 12.87
CA ARG A 80 -9.37 16.12 13.59
C ARG A 80 -7.91 16.51 13.45
N GLY A 81 -7.67 17.78 13.10
CA GLY A 81 -6.37 18.41 13.24
C GLY A 81 -5.98 18.59 14.69
N LYS A 82 -4.78 19.13 14.91
CA LYS A 82 -4.29 19.51 16.24
C LYS A 82 -4.15 21.00 16.35
N TYR A 83 -4.64 21.54 17.45
CA TYR A 83 -4.43 22.94 17.81
C TYR A 83 -4.27 23.08 19.32
N ARG A 84 -3.70 24.19 19.72
CA ARG A 84 -3.60 24.61 21.13
C ARG A 84 -3.85 26.10 21.25
N VAL A 85 -4.55 26.49 22.31
CA VAL A 85 -4.79 27.89 22.65
C VAL A 85 -3.63 28.37 23.52
N GLU A 86 -3.03 29.50 23.16
CA GLU A 86 -1.96 30.15 23.92
C GLU A 86 -2.42 31.55 24.37
N GLY A 87 -2.63 31.70 25.69
CA GLY A 87 -3.16 32.92 26.28
C GLY A 87 -4.58 33.26 25.76
N ASP A 88 -4.90 34.56 25.74
CA ASP A 88 -6.26 35.05 25.45
C ASP A 88 -6.53 35.40 23.97
N SER A 89 -5.50 35.33 23.14
CA SER A 89 -5.60 35.86 21.75
C SER A 89 -4.84 35.06 20.70
N LYS A 90 -4.22 33.94 21.06
CA LYS A 90 -3.39 33.18 20.13
C LYS A 90 -3.82 31.71 20.09
N VAL A 91 -3.83 31.13 18.90
CA VAL A 91 -3.99 29.70 18.68
C VAL A 91 -2.92 29.21 17.73
N ILE A 92 -2.29 28.09 18.07
CA ILE A 92 -1.33 27.41 17.21
C ILE A 92 -1.96 26.13 16.66
N ILE A 93 -1.99 25.99 15.35
CA ILE A 93 -2.43 24.80 14.65
C ILE A 93 -1.19 24.04 14.20
N SER A 94 -1.01 22.82 14.71
CA SER A 94 0.14 21.97 14.42
C SER A 94 -0.18 20.78 13.52
N GLU A 95 -1.45 20.57 13.18
CA GLU A 95 -1.89 19.53 12.24
C GLU A 95 -3.23 19.94 11.62
N LEU A 96 -3.37 19.74 10.31
CA LEU A 96 -4.64 19.90 9.60
C LEU A 96 -5.36 18.55 9.47
N PRO A 97 -6.70 18.55 9.36
CA PRO A 97 -7.43 17.31 9.13
C PRO A 97 -7.08 16.71 7.76
N VAL A 98 -7.23 15.39 7.63
CA VAL A 98 -6.99 14.68 6.38
C VAL A 98 -7.77 15.33 5.21
N LYS A 99 -7.15 15.43 4.04
CA LYS A 99 -7.67 16.11 2.83
C LYS A 99 -7.70 17.64 2.89
N MET A 100 -7.26 18.28 3.96
CA MET A 100 -7.11 19.73 3.99
C MET A 100 -5.67 20.10 3.59
N TRP A 101 -5.52 20.63 2.38
CA TRP A 101 -4.22 21.04 1.85
C TRP A 101 -3.76 22.38 2.44
N THR A 102 -2.48 22.48 2.74
CA THR A 102 -1.88 23.65 3.39
C THR A 102 -2.13 24.95 2.63
N ASP A 103 -2.00 24.95 1.30
CA ASP A 103 -2.22 26.16 0.49
C ASP A 103 -3.68 26.60 0.47
N LYS A 104 -4.62 25.65 0.33
CA LYS A 104 -6.05 25.94 0.45
C LYS A 104 -6.43 26.44 1.84
N TYR A 105 -5.71 25.98 2.87
CA TYR A 105 -5.93 26.44 4.22
C TYR A 105 -5.40 27.86 4.43
N LYS A 106 -4.27 28.24 3.80
CA LYS A 106 -3.77 29.62 3.78
C LYS A 106 -4.80 30.58 3.13
N GLU A 107 -5.29 30.26 1.95
CA GLU A 107 -6.35 31.04 1.27
C GLU A 107 -7.59 31.23 2.16
N PHE A 108 -7.98 30.16 2.85
CA PHE A 108 -9.07 30.22 3.81
C PHE A 108 -8.74 31.16 4.97
N LEU A 109 -7.55 31.08 5.59
CA LEU A 109 -7.14 31.97 6.69
C LEU A 109 -7.06 33.44 6.25
N GLU A 110 -6.58 33.73 5.04
CA GLU A 110 -6.57 35.07 4.48
C GLU A 110 -8.00 35.65 4.42
N SER A 111 -8.98 34.84 4.02
CA SER A 111 -10.38 35.25 4.02
C SER A 111 -11.00 35.54 5.39
N MET A 112 -10.33 35.06 6.47
CA MET A 112 -10.77 35.24 7.86
C MET A 112 -10.11 36.41 8.59
N VAL A 113 -9.14 37.08 7.96
CA VAL A 113 -8.46 38.27 8.51
C VAL A 113 -9.38 39.49 8.34
N ILE A 114 -9.48 40.29 9.40
CA ILE A 114 -10.30 41.53 9.42
C ILE A 114 -9.59 42.59 8.60
N GLU A 115 -10.16 42.94 7.43
CA GLU A 115 -9.70 44.04 6.62
C GLU A 115 -10.46 45.33 6.98
N THR A 116 -9.73 46.33 7.40
CA THR A 116 -10.31 47.66 7.70
C THR A 116 -10.84 48.32 6.41
N GLY A 117 -12.13 48.61 6.38
CA GLY A 117 -12.75 49.37 5.29
C GLY A 117 -13.43 48.56 4.18
N LYS A 118 -13.48 47.23 4.29
CA LYS A 118 -14.24 46.35 3.41
C LYS A 118 -15.37 45.64 4.15
N GLU A 119 -16.60 45.84 3.72
CA GLU A 119 -17.73 45.00 4.18
C GLU A 119 -17.64 43.64 3.49
N THR A 120 -17.31 42.60 4.27
CA THR A 120 -17.32 41.22 3.78
C THR A 120 -18.57 40.49 4.27
N LYS A 121 -19.17 39.68 3.38
CA LYS A 121 -20.34 38.85 3.71
C LYS A 121 -20.01 37.69 4.65
N LYS A 122 -18.71 37.42 4.90
CA LYS A 122 -18.24 36.33 5.77
C LYS A 122 -17.74 36.88 7.10
N PRO A 123 -18.03 36.23 8.21
CA PRO A 123 -17.51 36.63 9.50
C PRO A 123 -15.98 36.52 9.51
N GLN A 124 -15.31 37.59 9.89
CA GLN A 124 -13.87 37.66 10.03
C GLN A 124 -13.54 37.68 11.52
N TYR A 125 -12.60 36.79 11.94
CA TYR A 125 -12.26 36.58 13.34
C TYR A 125 -10.81 36.92 13.66
N LEU A 126 -9.92 36.86 12.66
CA LEU A 126 -8.49 37.00 12.86
C LEU A 126 -8.04 38.46 12.75
N ARG A 127 -7.17 38.85 13.64
CA ARG A 127 -6.39 40.09 13.51
C ARG A 127 -5.26 39.90 12.49
N ASN A 128 -4.58 38.73 12.57
CA ASN A 128 -3.50 38.34 11.68
C ASN A 128 -3.25 36.83 11.81
N TYR A 129 -2.50 36.25 10.88
CA TYR A 129 -1.95 34.92 11.01
C TYR A 129 -0.53 34.85 10.46
N ASN A 130 0.28 33.92 10.97
CA ASN A 130 1.61 33.59 10.48
C ASN A 130 1.66 32.12 10.08
N SER A 131 2.34 31.81 8.97
CA SER A 131 2.54 30.46 8.48
C SER A 131 4.02 30.07 8.59
N TYR A 132 4.32 29.09 9.40
CA TYR A 132 5.65 28.49 9.56
C TYR A 132 5.66 27.03 9.06
N CYS A 133 4.82 26.73 8.08
CA CYS A 133 4.72 25.40 7.49
C CYS A 133 5.96 25.08 6.65
N SER A 134 6.35 23.81 6.64
CA SER A 134 7.32 23.24 5.71
C SER A 134 6.66 22.18 4.83
N ASP A 135 7.41 21.55 3.94
CA ASP A 135 6.90 20.46 3.09
C ASP A 135 6.37 19.27 3.90
N THR A 136 6.85 19.10 5.13
CA THR A 136 6.52 17.95 5.99
C THR A 136 5.84 18.33 7.30
N SER A 137 5.66 19.61 7.60
CA SER A 137 5.12 20.06 8.89
C SER A 137 4.12 21.21 8.72
N VAL A 138 3.06 21.14 9.52
CA VAL A 138 2.06 22.21 9.63
C VAL A 138 2.33 23.04 10.89
N ASN A 139 2.41 24.36 10.74
CA ASN A 139 2.49 25.27 11.86
C ASN A 139 1.89 26.63 11.47
N PHE A 140 0.65 26.86 11.88
CA PHE A 140 -0.01 28.15 11.73
C PHE A 140 -0.21 28.79 13.09
N GLU A 141 0.18 30.04 13.20
CA GLU A 141 -0.09 30.88 14.36
C GLU A 141 -1.22 31.86 14.02
N LEU A 142 -2.36 31.72 14.67
CA LEU A 142 -3.53 32.58 14.51
C LEU A 142 -3.58 33.59 15.64
N VAL A 143 -3.72 34.88 15.30
CA VAL A 143 -3.83 35.96 16.27
C VAL A 143 -5.25 36.54 16.19
N PHE A 144 -5.95 36.52 17.31
CA PHE A 144 -7.32 36.97 17.47
C PHE A 144 -7.44 38.28 18.20
N HIS A 145 -8.58 38.95 18.09
CA HIS A 145 -9.05 39.85 19.13
C HIS A 145 -9.58 39.03 20.30
N LYS A 146 -9.30 39.44 21.53
CA LYS A 146 -9.62 38.69 22.76
C LYS A 146 -11.06 38.20 22.81
N ASP A 147 -12.01 39.08 22.50
CA ASP A 147 -13.42 38.74 22.54
C ASP A 147 -13.83 37.68 21.49
N ASN A 148 -13.20 37.70 20.33
CA ASN A 148 -13.49 36.74 19.28
C ASN A 148 -13.02 35.33 19.63
N LEU A 149 -11.83 35.19 20.23
CA LEU A 149 -11.34 33.89 20.66
C LEU A 149 -12.17 33.32 21.81
N TYR A 150 -12.51 34.15 22.79
CA TYR A 150 -13.36 33.75 23.91
C TYR A 150 -14.70 33.19 23.42
N ASN A 151 -15.39 33.90 22.53
CA ASN A 151 -16.69 33.51 21.99
C ASN A 151 -16.64 32.20 21.16
N LEU A 152 -15.49 31.85 20.61
CA LEU A 152 -15.29 30.64 19.84
C LEU A 152 -14.89 29.41 20.69
N THR A 153 -14.22 29.66 21.82
CA THR A 153 -13.68 28.61 22.69
C THR A 153 -14.47 28.36 23.97
N TYR A 154 -15.28 29.34 24.39
CA TYR A 154 -16.09 29.23 25.61
C TYR A 154 -17.21 28.19 25.48
N ASP A 155 -17.79 28.09 24.27
CA ASP A 155 -18.84 27.13 23.96
C ASP A 155 -18.19 25.76 23.63
N LEU A 156 -18.05 24.92 24.64
CA LEU A 156 -17.51 23.58 24.53
C LEU A 156 -18.55 22.55 24.04
N GLU A 157 -19.81 23.00 23.79
CA GLU A 157 -20.83 22.11 23.25
C GLU A 157 -20.38 21.59 21.88
N GLN A 158 -20.39 20.28 21.77
CA GLN A 158 -20.16 19.61 20.51
C GLN A 158 -21.48 19.50 19.76
N ASN A 159 -21.44 19.74 18.45
CA ASN A 159 -22.59 19.44 17.59
C ASN A 159 -22.81 17.90 17.47
N ASP A 160 -23.86 17.49 16.75
CA ASP A 160 -24.20 16.09 16.50
C ASP A 160 -23.04 15.30 15.86
N ASP A 161 -22.14 15.97 15.16
CA ASP A 161 -20.92 15.39 14.58
C ASP A 161 -19.72 15.38 15.56
N GLY A 162 -19.91 15.77 16.82
CA GLY A 162 -18.87 15.82 17.84
C GLY A 162 -17.83 16.93 17.64
N GLN A 163 -18.10 17.96 16.85
CA GLN A 163 -17.23 19.13 16.60
C GLN A 163 -17.57 20.27 17.53
N ASN A 164 -16.57 20.93 18.09
CA ASN A 164 -16.79 22.20 18.78
C ASN A 164 -16.89 23.38 17.78
N LYS A 165 -17.35 24.54 18.28
CA LYS A 165 -17.56 25.73 17.46
C LYS A 165 -16.27 26.24 16.79
N PHE A 166 -15.14 26.17 17.49
CA PHE A 166 -13.83 26.55 16.94
C PHE A 166 -13.41 25.62 15.80
N GLU A 167 -13.48 24.30 16.00
CA GLU A 167 -13.14 23.31 14.99
C GLU A 167 -13.97 23.45 13.71
N LYS A 168 -15.28 23.71 13.88
CA LYS A 168 -16.19 23.94 12.75
C LYS A 168 -15.85 25.22 12.01
N THR A 169 -15.63 26.33 12.74
CA THR A 169 -15.35 27.64 12.16
C THR A 169 -14.03 27.65 11.41
N PHE A 170 -12.99 27.01 11.98
CA PHE A 170 -11.64 26.95 11.39
C PHE A 170 -11.39 25.70 10.56
N LYS A 171 -12.44 24.93 10.22
CA LYS A 171 -12.33 23.73 9.37
C LYS A 171 -11.24 22.75 9.82
N LEU A 172 -11.11 22.56 11.13
CA LEU A 172 -10.13 21.65 11.73
C LEU A 172 -10.62 20.21 11.82
N THR A 173 -11.70 19.90 11.13
CA THR A 173 -12.25 18.55 11.01
C THR A 173 -12.65 18.25 9.57
N SER A 174 -12.54 16.98 9.18
CA SER A 174 -13.04 16.49 7.89
C SER A 174 -13.64 15.09 8.05
N LYS A 175 -14.67 14.78 7.26
CA LYS A 175 -15.32 13.47 7.26
C LYS A 175 -14.59 12.52 6.27
N ILE A 176 -14.34 11.29 6.69
CA ILE A 176 -13.81 10.21 5.88
C ILE A 176 -14.92 9.16 5.76
N ASN A 177 -15.44 8.96 4.56
CA ASN A 177 -16.52 8.00 4.30
C ASN A 177 -15.96 6.72 3.69
N THR A 178 -16.41 5.57 4.20
CA THR A 178 -16.05 4.23 3.70
C THR A 178 -17.21 3.57 2.94
N SER A 179 -18.27 4.31 2.65
CA SER A 179 -19.47 3.78 1.98
C SER A 179 -19.35 3.65 0.46
N ASN A 180 -18.27 4.16 -0.13
CA ASN A 180 -18.08 4.20 -1.59
C ASN A 180 -16.77 3.51 -2.02
N MET A 181 -16.47 2.35 -1.46
CA MET A 181 -15.32 1.54 -1.86
C MET A 181 -15.72 0.63 -3.03
N VAL A 182 -15.62 1.16 -4.26
CA VAL A 182 -15.93 0.43 -5.49
C VAL A 182 -14.63 0.04 -6.18
N LEU A 183 -14.39 -1.25 -6.34
CA LEU A 183 -13.18 -1.81 -6.95
C LEU A 183 -13.56 -2.92 -7.93
N TYR A 184 -12.63 -3.33 -8.76
CA TYR A 184 -12.77 -4.55 -9.54
C TYR A 184 -12.54 -5.77 -8.63
N ASP A 185 -13.43 -6.75 -8.74
CA ASP A 185 -13.26 -8.05 -8.09
C ASP A 185 -12.22 -8.92 -8.83
N ARG A 186 -11.97 -10.12 -8.32
CA ARG A 186 -11.05 -11.10 -8.91
C ARG A 186 -11.39 -11.50 -10.35
N ASN A 187 -12.65 -11.31 -10.78
CA ASN A 187 -13.14 -11.65 -12.11
C ASN A 187 -13.18 -10.44 -13.06
N GLY A 188 -12.78 -9.26 -12.58
CA GLY A 188 -12.81 -8.02 -13.36
C GLY A 188 -14.16 -7.31 -13.38
N TYR A 189 -15.10 -7.67 -12.50
CA TYR A 189 -16.38 -6.98 -12.37
C TYR A 189 -16.33 -5.91 -11.30
N LEU A 190 -17.05 -4.81 -11.52
CA LEU A 190 -17.19 -3.76 -10.50
C LEU A 190 -17.98 -4.27 -9.30
N LYS A 191 -17.38 -4.19 -8.13
CA LYS A 191 -17.97 -4.59 -6.86
C LYS A 191 -17.86 -3.47 -5.85
N LYS A 192 -18.95 -3.22 -5.13
CA LYS A 192 -18.97 -2.31 -3.99
C LYS A 192 -18.69 -3.11 -2.72
N TYR A 193 -17.62 -2.76 -2.04
CA TYR A 193 -17.22 -3.37 -0.77
C TYR A 193 -17.81 -2.59 0.39
N THR A 194 -18.34 -3.28 1.38
CA THR A 194 -18.97 -2.68 2.56
C THR A 194 -17.97 -2.41 3.69
N SER A 195 -16.87 -3.16 3.70
CA SER A 195 -15.82 -3.03 4.71
C SER A 195 -14.43 -3.29 4.12
N PRO A 196 -13.37 -2.77 4.74
CA PRO A 196 -12.00 -3.11 4.36
C PRO A 196 -11.67 -4.59 4.57
N LEU A 197 -12.39 -5.27 5.47
CA LEU A 197 -12.19 -6.69 5.75
C LEU A 197 -12.63 -7.56 4.56
N GLU A 198 -13.70 -7.20 3.85
CA GLU A 198 -14.09 -7.89 2.60
C GLU A 198 -12.99 -7.80 1.53
N ILE A 199 -12.30 -6.65 1.44
CA ILE A 199 -11.18 -6.48 0.50
C ILE A 199 -10.02 -7.40 0.90
N ILE A 200 -9.73 -7.50 2.20
CA ILE A 200 -8.69 -8.41 2.72
C ILE A 200 -9.07 -9.88 2.44
N ASP A 201 -10.33 -10.24 2.60
CA ASP A 201 -10.85 -11.60 2.34
C ASP A 201 -10.59 -12.02 0.89
N GLU A 202 -11.07 -11.21 -0.04
CA GLU A 202 -10.93 -11.51 -1.47
C GLU A 202 -9.46 -11.52 -1.93
N TYR A 203 -8.67 -10.56 -1.45
CA TYR A 203 -7.23 -10.53 -1.69
C TYR A 203 -6.55 -11.80 -1.16
N PHE A 204 -6.90 -12.26 0.03
CA PHE A 204 -6.30 -13.43 0.65
C PHE A 204 -6.50 -14.69 -0.19
N GLU A 205 -7.72 -14.92 -0.71
CA GLU A 205 -8.01 -16.06 -1.57
C GLU A 205 -7.16 -16.05 -2.85
N VAL A 206 -7.13 -14.90 -3.55
CA VAL A 206 -6.32 -14.73 -4.76
C VAL A 206 -4.84 -14.96 -4.47
N ARG A 207 -4.34 -14.44 -3.36
CA ARG A 207 -2.94 -14.60 -2.98
C ARG A 207 -2.58 -16.05 -2.65
N MET A 208 -3.46 -16.76 -1.95
CA MET A 208 -3.26 -18.18 -1.63
C MET A 208 -3.23 -19.05 -2.89
N GLU A 209 -4.12 -18.82 -3.84
CA GLU A 209 -4.08 -19.50 -5.15
C GLU A 209 -2.75 -19.25 -5.89
N CYS A 210 -2.26 -18.00 -5.86
CA CYS A 210 -0.97 -17.67 -6.45
C CYS A 210 0.21 -18.40 -5.76
N TYR A 211 0.16 -18.59 -4.44
CA TYR A 211 1.17 -19.37 -3.74
C TYR A 211 1.16 -20.84 -4.15
N VAL A 212 -0.01 -21.45 -4.33
CA VAL A 212 -0.12 -22.83 -4.81
C VAL A 212 0.49 -22.98 -6.21
N LYS A 213 0.13 -22.06 -7.13
CA LYS A 213 0.69 -22.05 -8.50
C LYS A 213 2.21 -21.85 -8.48
N ARG A 214 2.69 -20.90 -7.68
CA ARG A 214 4.14 -20.63 -7.54
C ARG A 214 4.89 -21.82 -6.99
N LYS A 215 4.35 -22.50 -5.97
CA LYS A 215 4.96 -23.71 -5.39
C LYS A 215 5.09 -24.82 -6.45
N ALA A 216 4.02 -25.08 -7.21
CA ALA A 216 4.05 -26.08 -8.28
C ALA A 216 5.09 -25.77 -9.35
N TYR A 217 5.15 -24.50 -9.79
CA TYR A 217 6.15 -24.05 -10.76
C TYR A 217 7.59 -24.21 -10.25
N LEU A 218 7.86 -23.78 -9.01
CA LEU A 218 9.20 -23.88 -8.42
C LEU A 218 9.64 -25.33 -8.23
N LEU A 219 8.73 -26.22 -7.80
CA LEU A 219 9.02 -27.65 -7.69
C LEU A 219 9.40 -28.24 -9.06
N ALA A 220 8.60 -27.98 -10.08
CA ALA A 220 8.89 -28.48 -11.42
C ALA A 220 10.23 -27.92 -11.99
N ALA A 221 10.56 -26.68 -11.70
CA ALA A 221 11.82 -26.07 -12.10
C ALA A 221 13.02 -26.72 -11.36
N LEU A 222 12.90 -26.90 -10.05
CA LEU A 222 13.93 -27.54 -9.22
C LEU A 222 14.12 -29.03 -9.56
N GLU A 223 13.05 -29.75 -9.88
CA GLU A 223 13.13 -31.14 -10.35
C GLU A 223 13.93 -31.26 -11.64
N LYS A 224 13.70 -30.33 -12.61
CA LYS A 224 14.51 -30.29 -13.84
C LYS A 224 15.97 -29.97 -13.58
N GLU A 225 16.24 -29.03 -12.69
CA GLU A 225 17.60 -28.69 -12.30
C GLU A 225 18.30 -29.86 -11.59
N LEU A 226 17.59 -30.55 -10.69
CA LEU A 226 18.09 -31.72 -9.97
C LEU A 226 18.50 -32.85 -10.92
N VAL A 227 17.70 -33.13 -11.95
CA VAL A 227 18.04 -34.12 -12.99
C VAL A 227 19.35 -33.76 -13.68
N MET A 228 19.52 -32.47 -14.04
CA MET A 228 20.74 -31.98 -14.67
C MET A 228 21.96 -32.07 -13.77
N VAL A 229 21.82 -31.68 -12.49
CA VAL A 229 22.94 -31.76 -11.52
C VAL A 229 23.33 -33.20 -11.22
N ASN A 230 22.37 -34.08 -11.00
CA ASN A 230 22.63 -35.50 -10.76
C ASN A 230 23.34 -36.14 -11.98
N ALA A 231 22.92 -35.81 -13.20
CA ALA A 231 23.60 -36.30 -14.40
C ALA A 231 25.04 -35.80 -14.52
N ARG A 232 25.32 -34.55 -14.11
CA ARG A 232 26.70 -34.03 -14.03
C ARG A 232 27.54 -34.75 -13.01
N VAL A 233 27.01 -34.96 -11.81
CA VAL A 233 27.71 -35.69 -10.74
C VAL A 233 28.04 -37.11 -11.22
N LYS A 234 27.06 -37.86 -11.72
CA LYS A 234 27.24 -39.18 -12.30
C LYS A 234 28.31 -39.20 -13.40
N PHE A 235 28.30 -38.19 -14.27
CA PHE A 235 29.28 -38.06 -15.36
C PHE A 235 30.70 -37.86 -14.82
N ILE A 236 30.89 -37.03 -13.81
CA ILE A 236 32.20 -36.81 -13.17
C ILE A 236 32.69 -38.10 -12.48
N GLU A 237 31.82 -38.76 -11.73
CA GLU A 237 32.15 -40.02 -11.03
C GLU A 237 32.55 -41.13 -12.01
N GLU A 238 31.79 -41.34 -13.09
CA GLU A 238 32.06 -42.31 -14.14
C GLU A 238 33.31 -41.96 -15.01
N PHE A 239 33.61 -40.66 -15.12
CA PHE A 239 34.85 -40.22 -15.77
C PHE A 239 36.08 -40.52 -14.88
N ILE A 240 36.00 -40.25 -13.58
CA ILE A 240 37.09 -40.52 -12.62
C ILE A 240 37.33 -42.02 -12.47
N SER A 241 36.28 -42.84 -12.44
CA SER A 241 36.40 -44.30 -12.39
C SER A 241 36.93 -44.94 -13.68
N GLY A 242 36.93 -44.18 -14.79
CA GLY A 242 37.32 -44.67 -16.11
C GLY A 242 36.21 -45.41 -16.85
N ASP A 243 35.00 -45.37 -16.35
CA ASP A 243 33.79 -45.96 -17.00
C ASP A 243 33.37 -45.21 -18.26
N ILE A 244 33.61 -43.90 -18.30
CA ILE A 244 33.44 -43.04 -19.46
C ILE A 244 34.82 -42.59 -19.94
N ILE A 245 35.14 -42.84 -21.22
CA ILE A 245 36.41 -42.48 -21.83
C ILE A 245 36.16 -41.34 -22.80
N ILE A 246 36.73 -40.17 -22.52
CA ILE A 246 36.60 -38.97 -23.33
C ILE A 246 37.87 -38.71 -24.18
N GLY A 247 39.03 -39.03 -23.58
CA GLY A 247 40.32 -38.75 -24.24
C GLY A 247 40.51 -39.54 -25.55
N ASN A 248 40.88 -38.84 -26.64
CA ASN A 248 41.09 -39.40 -27.97
C ASN A 248 39.86 -40.14 -28.59
N ARG A 249 38.64 -39.74 -28.21
CA ARG A 249 37.39 -40.28 -28.77
C ARG A 249 36.71 -39.27 -29.64
N SER A 250 35.97 -39.74 -30.66
CA SER A 250 35.12 -38.87 -31.46
C SER A 250 33.89 -38.41 -30.67
N LYS A 251 33.29 -37.28 -31.07
CA LYS A 251 32.04 -36.80 -30.46
C LYS A 251 30.91 -37.86 -30.54
N ALA A 252 30.88 -38.61 -31.65
CA ALA A 252 29.90 -39.68 -31.84
C ALA A 252 30.06 -40.83 -30.85
N ASP A 253 31.31 -41.23 -30.57
CA ASP A 253 31.60 -42.29 -29.58
C ASP A 253 31.21 -41.84 -28.16
N ILE A 254 31.46 -40.60 -27.81
CA ILE A 254 31.05 -40.07 -26.48
C ILE A 254 29.53 -40.01 -26.37
N LEU A 255 28.80 -39.58 -27.41
CA LEU A 255 27.34 -39.58 -27.42
C LEU A 255 26.79 -40.99 -27.25
N GLY A 256 27.37 -42.01 -27.96
CA GLY A 256 26.95 -43.40 -27.82
C GLY A 256 27.17 -43.97 -26.41
N GLN A 257 28.27 -43.58 -25.72
CA GLN A 257 28.49 -43.95 -24.31
C GLN A 257 27.41 -43.34 -23.39
N LEU A 258 27.02 -42.04 -23.60
CA LEU A 258 25.98 -41.39 -22.81
C LEU A 258 24.60 -42.00 -23.03
N GLU A 259 24.25 -42.36 -24.27
CA GLU A 259 23.01 -43.06 -24.59
C GLU A 259 22.94 -44.44 -23.96
N THR A 260 24.00 -45.25 -24.07
CA THR A 260 24.06 -46.60 -23.49
C THR A 260 23.93 -46.58 -21.98
N ARG A 261 24.36 -45.52 -21.30
CA ARG A 261 24.31 -45.35 -19.85
C ARG A 261 23.06 -44.55 -19.37
N GLU A 262 22.10 -44.34 -20.29
CA GLU A 262 20.82 -43.71 -20.00
C GLU A 262 20.93 -42.32 -19.39
N TYR A 263 21.86 -41.51 -19.86
CA TYR A 263 21.92 -40.10 -19.44
C TYR A 263 20.73 -39.33 -19.97
N PRO A 264 20.14 -38.43 -19.16
CA PRO A 264 19.01 -37.63 -19.63
C PRO A 264 19.47 -36.59 -20.67
N MET A 265 18.72 -36.50 -21.78
CA MET A 265 18.86 -35.41 -22.73
C MET A 265 18.17 -34.14 -22.18
N ILE A 266 18.84 -33.01 -22.27
CA ILE A 266 18.28 -31.70 -21.99
C ILE A 266 18.23 -30.92 -23.29
N GLU A 267 17.06 -30.40 -23.64
CA GLU A 267 16.83 -29.70 -24.94
C GLU A 267 17.28 -30.55 -26.15
N ASN A 268 17.02 -31.84 -26.10
CA ASN A 268 17.44 -32.82 -27.12
C ASN A 268 18.97 -32.88 -27.36
N SER A 269 19.77 -32.57 -26.34
CA SER A 269 21.24 -32.53 -26.42
C SER A 269 21.89 -33.01 -25.13
N TYR A 270 23.11 -33.56 -25.25
CA TYR A 270 24.04 -33.83 -24.15
C TYR A 270 25.10 -32.74 -23.99
N ASP A 271 24.94 -31.59 -24.65
CA ASP A 271 25.94 -30.51 -24.62
C ASP A 271 26.24 -30.01 -23.21
N TYR A 272 25.31 -30.11 -22.27
CA TYR A 272 25.49 -29.72 -20.87
C TYR A 272 26.51 -30.60 -20.11
N LEU A 273 26.83 -31.80 -20.62
CA LEU A 273 27.92 -32.68 -20.14
C LEU A 273 29.20 -32.50 -20.94
N ILE A 274 29.09 -32.52 -22.29
CA ILE A 274 30.25 -32.50 -23.20
C ILE A 274 30.99 -31.18 -23.15
N LYS A 275 30.28 -30.05 -22.95
CA LYS A 275 30.86 -28.72 -22.84
C LYS A 275 31.32 -28.35 -21.43
N MET A 276 31.29 -29.30 -20.49
CA MET A 276 31.74 -29.04 -19.13
C MET A 276 33.24 -28.79 -19.11
N PRO A 277 33.74 -27.73 -18.47
CA PRO A 277 35.16 -27.44 -18.39
C PRO A 277 35.95 -28.55 -17.71
N ILE A 278 37.12 -28.91 -18.25
CA ILE A 278 37.96 -29.98 -17.70
C ILE A 278 38.33 -29.77 -16.23
N TYR A 279 38.47 -28.54 -15.78
CA TYR A 279 38.75 -28.25 -14.36
C TYR A 279 37.57 -28.50 -13.42
N ASN A 280 36.42 -28.86 -13.94
CA ASN A 280 35.27 -29.31 -13.16
C ASN A 280 35.18 -30.83 -13.10
N LEU A 281 36.02 -31.50 -13.86
CA LEU A 281 36.22 -32.98 -13.85
C LEU A 281 37.37 -33.35 -12.95
#